data_e1b03031dd7cae722192e1507ae9a039
#
_entry.id   e1b03031dd7cae722192e1507ae9a039
#
_cell.length_a   1.000
_cell.length_b   1.000
_cell.length_c   1.000
_cell.angle_alpha   90.00
_cell.angle_beta   90.00
_cell.angle_gamma   90.00
#
_symmetry.space_group_name_H-M   'P 1'
#
loop_
_entity.id
_entity.type
_entity.pdbx_description
1 polymer ?
#
loop_
_entity_poly.entity_id
_entity_poly.type
_entity_poly.pdbx_seq_one_letter_code
_entity_poly.pdbx_strand_id
1 'polypeptide(L)'
;GPYFQSDYAEAHVAAAQRLIDGGHAYYCDMTAADIEARNKAEGNQGYQGWSRDRGLGPGPGHVVRFKVPAGTTMVRDLVRGDVEFDNALIEDFVLLRGNGSPMFLLANVVDDMSMGITHVLRAEEHLSNTPKQQMMWEALGHAAPVWAHLPLLVNEQRKKISKRRDKVALEQYREEGYLAEAMVNYLMTLGWTPKGEEIQPWAQMEGDFLLEDVNHSPAFFDLKKLAAFNGEYIRKLTPEQFLQACRPWLLAGTAFPADRFDEATFLAMAPHIQPRCVTLAEAPGVVDFLFMDEPVVDEAAWEKTFAAPEAAAVLHDTVIAYLSLPGWTADALKASLETIGEGHGLTLGKTQAPVRVAVTGRTV
;
A
#
# COMPACT_ATOMS: atom_id res chain seq x y z
N GLY A 1 -18.79 -13.30 11.84
CA GLY A 1 -17.52 -13.87 11.39
C GLY A 1 -16.60 -14.30 12.50
N PRO A 2 -15.50 -14.97 12.21
CA PRO A 2 -15.02 -15.21 10.85
C PRO A 2 -15.89 -16.23 10.09
N TYR A 3 -15.87 -16.13 8.74
CA TYR A 3 -16.52 -17.07 7.84
C TYR A 3 -15.43 -17.80 7.05
N PHE A 4 -15.46 -19.12 7.03
CA PHE A 4 -14.49 -19.93 6.29
C PHE A 4 -15.19 -20.57 5.10
N GLN A 5 -14.65 -20.40 3.89
CA GLN A 5 -15.22 -20.93 2.66
C GLN A 5 -15.40 -22.46 2.71
N SER A 6 -14.49 -23.18 3.42
CA SER A 6 -14.57 -24.61 3.61
C SER A 6 -15.85 -25.09 4.29
N ASP A 7 -16.45 -24.25 5.16
CA ASP A 7 -17.65 -24.59 5.92
C ASP A 7 -18.90 -24.63 5.04
N TYR A 8 -18.82 -24.07 3.83
CA TYR A 8 -19.91 -23.98 2.85
C TYR A 8 -19.80 -24.95 1.69
N ALA A 9 -18.89 -25.94 1.77
CA ALA A 9 -18.61 -26.89 0.68
C ALA A 9 -19.89 -27.61 0.17
N GLU A 10 -20.81 -27.98 1.08
CA GLU A 10 -22.09 -28.62 0.70
C GLU A 10 -22.97 -27.66 -0.11
N ALA A 11 -23.02 -26.37 0.23
CA ALA A 11 -23.76 -25.37 -0.51
C ALA A 11 -23.20 -25.18 -1.93
N HIS A 12 -21.88 -25.22 -2.09
CA HIS A 12 -21.24 -25.14 -3.40
C HIS A 12 -21.59 -26.33 -4.29
N VAL A 13 -21.56 -27.55 -3.73
CA VAL A 13 -21.95 -28.77 -4.47
C VAL A 13 -23.44 -28.76 -4.83
N ALA A 14 -24.30 -28.31 -3.90
CA ALA A 14 -25.73 -28.19 -4.15
C ALA A 14 -26.04 -27.16 -5.26
N ALA A 15 -25.32 -26.05 -5.31
CA ALA A 15 -25.42 -25.05 -6.36
C ALA A 15 -24.99 -25.62 -7.74
N ALA A 16 -23.89 -26.36 -7.77
CA ALA A 16 -23.48 -27.05 -9.00
C ALA A 16 -24.55 -28.04 -9.50
N GLN A 17 -25.17 -28.78 -8.57
CA GLN A 17 -26.25 -29.70 -8.92
C GLN A 17 -27.46 -28.96 -9.50
N ARG A 18 -27.85 -27.82 -8.90
CA ARG A 18 -28.94 -26.99 -9.45
C ARG A 18 -28.62 -26.49 -10.87
N LEU A 19 -27.37 -26.14 -11.15
CA LEU A 19 -26.93 -25.76 -12.50
C LEU A 19 -27.01 -26.93 -13.49
N ILE A 20 -26.71 -28.16 -13.05
CA ILE A 20 -26.85 -29.38 -13.87
C ILE A 20 -28.33 -29.62 -14.15
N ASP A 21 -29.17 -29.64 -13.13
CA ASP A 21 -30.61 -29.90 -13.24
C ASP A 21 -31.30 -28.85 -14.13
N GLY A 22 -30.83 -27.59 -14.09
CA GLY A 22 -31.27 -26.49 -14.95
C GLY A 22 -30.71 -26.54 -16.39
N GLY A 23 -29.83 -27.49 -16.72
CA GLY A 23 -29.20 -27.56 -18.03
C GLY A 23 -28.10 -26.52 -18.29
N HIS A 24 -27.66 -25.82 -17.23
CA HIS A 24 -26.59 -24.82 -17.29
C HIS A 24 -25.19 -25.39 -16.99
N ALA A 25 -25.12 -26.67 -16.58
CA ALA A 25 -23.86 -27.37 -16.36
C ALA A 25 -23.97 -28.82 -16.74
N TYR A 26 -22.83 -29.50 -16.89
CA TYR A 26 -22.76 -30.89 -17.30
C TYR A 26 -21.52 -31.60 -16.81
N TYR A 27 -21.55 -32.93 -16.73
CA TYR A 27 -20.39 -33.75 -16.42
C TYR A 27 -19.44 -33.88 -17.60
N CYS A 28 -18.15 -33.81 -17.35
CA CYS A 28 -17.10 -33.96 -18.37
C CYS A 28 -16.08 -34.99 -17.87
N ASP A 29 -15.82 -35.98 -18.70
CA ASP A 29 -14.90 -37.11 -18.48
C ASP A 29 -13.49 -36.84 -18.97
N MET A 30 -13.26 -35.72 -19.71
CA MET A 30 -11.96 -35.42 -20.30
C MET A 30 -10.96 -34.90 -19.25
N THR A 31 -9.79 -35.51 -19.23
CA THR A 31 -8.66 -35.05 -18.45
C THR A 31 -7.94 -33.87 -19.13
N ALA A 32 -7.06 -33.19 -18.41
CA ALA A 32 -6.22 -32.13 -18.99
C ALA A 32 -5.35 -32.68 -20.14
N ALA A 33 -4.85 -33.93 -20.01
CA ALA A 33 -4.04 -34.57 -21.04
C ALA A 33 -4.86 -34.86 -22.30
N ASP A 34 -6.13 -35.33 -22.16
CA ASP A 34 -7.02 -35.55 -23.28
C ASP A 34 -7.32 -34.26 -24.05
N ILE A 35 -7.57 -33.17 -23.30
CA ILE A 35 -7.82 -31.83 -23.87
C ILE A 35 -6.59 -31.35 -24.64
N GLU A 36 -5.40 -31.49 -24.06
CA GLU A 36 -4.14 -31.08 -24.69
C GLU A 36 -3.86 -31.88 -25.96
N ALA A 37 -4.00 -33.20 -25.90
CA ALA A 37 -3.81 -34.09 -27.06
C ALA A 37 -4.76 -33.74 -28.21
N ARG A 38 -6.02 -33.46 -27.89
CA ARG A 38 -7.04 -33.09 -28.86
C ARG A 38 -6.81 -31.71 -29.46
N ASN A 39 -6.48 -30.74 -28.64
CA ASN A 39 -6.09 -29.39 -29.10
C ASN A 39 -4.91 -29.46 -30.08
N LYS A 40 -3.89 -30.29 -29.78
CA LYS A 40 -2.74 -30.48 -30.66
C LYS A 40 -3.12 -31.12 -32.00
N ALA A 41 -4.05 -32.06 -31.98
CA ALA A 41 -4.51 -32.75 -33.20
C ALA A 41 -5.40 -31.86 -34.08
N GLU A 42 -6.25 -31.03 -33.48
CA GLU A 42 -7.26 -30.19 -34.13
C GLU A 42 -6.82 -28.74 -34.37
N GLY A 43 -5.66 -28.34 -33.84
CA GLY A 43 -5.17 -26.94 -33.90
C GLY A 43 -5.95 -25.95 -33.05
N ASN A 44 -6.65 -26.43 -32.01
CA ASN A 44 -7.45 -25.65 -31.11
C ASN A 44 -6.67 -25.18 -29.87
N GLN A 45 -7.27 -24.26 -29.08
CA GLN A 45 -6.81 -23.90 -27.76
C GLN A 45 -7.97 -23.96 -26.77
N GLY A 46 -7.71 -24.45 -25.55
CA GLY A 46 -8.72 -24.59 -24.52
C GLY A 46 -9.73 -25.72 -24.76
N TYR A 47 -10.76 -25.76 -23.95
CA TYR A 47 -11.77 -26.79 -24.01
C TYR A 47 -12.91 -26.42 -24.98
N GLN A 48 -13.17 -27.23 -26.02
CA GLN A 48 -14.12 -26.93 -27.09
C GLN A 48 -15.54 -27.54 -26.87
N GLY A 49 -15.92 -27.86 -25.64
CA GLY A 49 -17.26 -28.37 -25.34
C GLY A 49 -17.48 -29.84 -25.73
N TRP A 50 -16.47 -30.64 -25.94
CA TRP A 50 -16.59 -32.03 -26.48
C TRP A 50 -17.46 -32.98 -25.65
N SER A 51 -17.70 -32.72 -24.34
CA SER A 51 -18.59 -33.52 -23.50
C SER A 51 -19.97 -32.86 -23.30
N ARG A 52 -20.21 -31.68 -23.88
CA ARG A 52 -21.38 -30.80 -23.58
C ARG A 52 -22.73 -31.52 -23.77
N ASP A 53 -22.90 -32.28 -24.82
CA ASP A 53 -24.18 -32.89 -25.19
C ASP A 53 -24.15 -34.44 -25.14
N ARG A 54 -23.16 -35.02 -24.40
CA ARG A 54 -23.01 -36.47 -24.28
C ARG A 54 -23.89 -37.12 -23.23
N GLY A 55 -24.60 -36.34 -22.43
CA GLY A 55 -25.49 -36.85 -21.38
C GLY A 55 -24.75 -37.63 -20.27
N LEU A 56 -23.48 -37.29 -20.01
CA LEU A 56 -22.69 -37.97 -18.99
C LEU A 56 -23.28 -37.74 -17.60
N GLY A 57 -23.26 -38.78 -16.78
CA GLY A 57 -23.54 -38.70 -15.35
C GLY A 57 -22.26 -38.56 -14.49
N PRO A 58 -22.42 -38.56 -13.16
CA PRO A 58 -21.28 -38.59 -12.26
C PRO A 58 -20.46 -39.87 -12.46
N GLY A 59 -19.12 -39.71 -12.42
CA GLY A 59 -18.19 -40.84 -12.60
C GLY A 59 -16.83 -40.54 -11.98
N PRO A 60 -15.97 -41.54 -11.82
CA PRO A 60 -14.63 -41.35 -11.26
C PRO A 60 -13.84 -40.33 -12.08
N GLY A 61 -13.38 -39.27 -11.42
CA GLY A 61 -12.59 -38.21 -12.05
C GLY A 61 -13.38 -37.25 -12.94
N HIS A 62 -14.69 -37.44 -13.13
CA HIS A 62 -15.50 -36.49 -13.89
C HIS A 62 -15.53 -35.13 -13.20
N VAL A 63 -15.32 -34.06 -13.99
CA VAL A 63 -15.50 -32.67 -13.53
C VAL A 63 -16.89 -32.18 -13.93
N VAL A 64 -17.39 -31.16 -13.24
CA VAL A 64 -18.58 -30.43 -13.65
C VAL A 64 -18.16 -29.15 -14.32
N ARG A 65 -18.65 -28.87 -15.51
CA ARG A 65 -18.43 -27.67 -16.28
C ARG A 65 -19.68 -26.83 -16.43
N PHE A 66 -19.54 -25.52 -16.37
CA PHE A 66 -20.58 -24.58 -16.74
C PHE A 66 -20.75 -24.58 -18.27
N LYS A 67 -21.99 -24.61 -18.73
CA LYS A 67 -22.35 -24.55 -20.15
C LYS A 67 -22.51 -23.08 -20.54
N VAL A 68 -21.46 -22.47 -21.10
CA VAL A 68 -21.49 -21.07 -21.51
C VAL A 68 -22.54 -20.87 -22.61
N PRO A 69 -23.54 -19.96 -22.44
CA PRO A 69 -24.56 -19.71 -23.43
C PRO A 69 -23.99 -19.01 -24.66
N ALA A 70 -24.62 -19.21 -25.83
CA ALA A 70 -24.26 -18.45 -27.02
C ALA A 70 -24.63 -16.97 -26.90
N GLY A 71 -24.02 -16.10 -27.67
CA GLY A 71 -24.26 -14.67 -27.69
C GLY A 71 -23.20 -13.87 -26.94
N THR A 72 -23.61 -12.77 -26.31
CA THR A 72 -22.73 -11.85 -25.59
C THR A 72 -23.18 -11.66 -24.15
N THR A 73 -22.25 -11.35 -23.27
CA THR A 73 -22.53 -10.97 -21.87
C THR A 73 -22.11 -9.53 -21.66
N MET A 74 -23.06 -8.67 -21.34
CA MET A 74 -22.82 -7.27 -21.02
C MET A 74 -22.58 -7.12 -19.53
N VAL A 75 -21.37 -6.70 -19.16
CA VAL A 75 -21.00 -6.35 -17.78
C VAL A 75 -21.11 -4.81 -17.63
N ARG A 76 -22.03 -4.36 -16.80
CA ARG A 76 -22.16 -2.95 -16.45
C ARG A 76 -21.31 -2.68 -15.21
N ASP A 77 -20.19 -2.01 -15.42
CA ASP A 77 -19.21 -1.75 -14.36
C ASP A 77 -19.19 -0.26 -14.00
N LEU A 78 -19.27 0.07 -12.72
CA LEU A 78 -19.34 1.46 -12.27
C LEU A 78 -18.09 2.28 -12.58
N VAL A 79 -16.91 1.62 -12.66
CA VAL A 79 -15.63 2.29 -12.93
C VAL A 79 -15.24 2.17 -14.41
N ARG A 80 -15.48 0.99 -15.01
CA ARG A 80 -15.06 0.68 -16.40
C ARG A 80 -16.11 1.01 -17.44
N GLY A 81 -17.35 1.29 -17.02
CA GLY A 81 -18.49 1.44 -17.92
C GLY A 81 -18.99 0.09 -18.46
N ASP A 82 -19.70 0.14 -19.56
CA ASP A 82 -20.26 -1.05 -20.19
C ASP A 82 -19.18 -1.82 -20.96
N VAL A 83 -18.94 -3.09 -20.58
CA VAL A 83 -17.97 -3.98 -21.21
C VAL A 83 -18.70 -5.20 -21.77
N GLU A 84 -18.68 -5.36 -23.08
CA GLU A 84 -19.29 -6.49 -23.77
C GLU A 84 -18.28 -7.62 -23.97
N PHE A 85 -18.67 -8.86 -23.64
CA PHE A 85 -17.88 -10.06 -23.81
C PHE A 85 -18.58 -11.00 -24.81
N ASP A 86 -17.87 -11.41 -25.86
CA ASP A 86 -18.31 -12.48 -26.74
C ASP A 86 -18.16 -13.82 -26.02
N ASN A 87 -19.30 -14.48 -25.76
CA ASN A 87 -19.33 -15.76 -25.06
C ASN A 87 -18.63 -16.88 -25.86
N ALA A 88 -18.49 -16.74 -27.18
CA ALA A 88 -17.78 -17.70 -28.01
C ALA A 88 -16.25 -17.75 -27.66
N LEU A 89 -15.73 -16.70 -27.03
CA LEU A 89 -14.33 -16.66 -26.58
C LEU A 89 -14.15 -17.19 -25.15
N ILE A 90 -15.24 -17.59 -24.50
CA ILE A 90 -15.22 -18.12 -23.12
C ILE A 90 -15.47 -19.61 -23.19
N GLU A 91 -14.46 -20.41 -22.81
CA GLU A 91 -14.64 -21.87 -22.74
C GLU A 91 -15.60 -22.29 -21.60
N ASP A 92 -16.20 -23.47 -21.76
CA ASP A 92 -16.97 -24.07 -20.66
C ASP A 92 -16.03 -24.36 -19.48
N PHE A 93 -16.08 -23.55 -18.44
CA PHE A 93 -15.15 -23.58 -17.33
C PHE A 93 -15.58 -24.55 -16.23
N VAL A 94 -14.60 -25.10 -15.51
CA VAL A 94 -14.84 -26.08 -14.46
C VAL A 94 -15.46 -25.42 -13.23
N LEU A 95 -16.53 -26.01 -12.71
CA LEU A 95 -17.22 -25.66 -11.46
C LEU A 95 -16.77 -26.54 -10.29
N LEU A 96 -16.79 -27.87 -10.52
CA LEU A 96 -16.29 -28.86 -9.54
C LEU A 96 -15.18 -29.69 -10.16
N ARG A 97 -14.15 -29.93 -9.36
CA ARG A 97 -13.06 -30.87 -9.73
C ARG A 97 -13.54 -32.30 -9.66
N GLY A 98 -12.77 -33.23 -10.22
CA GLY A 98 -13.06 -34.68 -10.20
C GLY A 98 -13.12 -35.30 -8.80
N ASN A 99 -12.62 -34.62 -7.77
CA ASN A 99 -12.76 -35.00 -6.37
C ASN A 99 -13.98 -34.32 -5.66
N GLY A 100 -14.82 -33.61 -6.42
CA GLY A 100 -16.00 -32.91 -5.91
C GLY A 100 -15.71 -31.55 -5.29
N SER A 101 -14.46 -31.11 -5.17
CA SER A 101 -14.16 -29.79 -4.59
C SER A 101 -14.51 -28.64 -5.54
N PRO A 102 -15.07 -27.51 -5.03
CA PRO A 102 -15.44 -26.39 -5.88
C PRO A 102 -14.22 -25.63 -6.41
N MET A 103 -14.41 -25.07 -7.60
CA MET A 103 -13.48 -24.06 -8.13
C MET A 103 -13.84 -22.68 -7.60
N PHE A 104 -12.84 -21.80 -7.55
CA PHE A 104 -12.96 -20.42 -7.04
C PHE A 104 -14.20 -19.69 -7.57
N LEU A 105 -14.45 -19.75 -8.87
CA LEU A 105 -15.57 -19.02 -9.47
C LEU A 105 -16.93 -19.44 -8.92
N LEU A 106 -17.16 -20.75 -8.74
CA LEU A 106 -18.42 -21.25 -8.17
C LEU A 106 -18.51 -20.91 -6.69
N ALA A 107 -17.46 -21.19 -5.92
CA ALA A 107 -17.47 -20.94 -4.48
C ALA A 107 -17.72 -19.46 -4.18
N ASN A 108 -17.03 -18.55 -4.87
CA ASN A 108 -17.19 -17.12 -4.68
C ASN A 108 -18.64 -16.65 -4.98
N VAL A 109 -19.22 -17.10 -6.11
CA VAL A 109 -20.61 -16.73 -6.47
C VAL A 109 -21.61 -17.23 -5.43
N VAL A 110 -21.47 -18.47 -4.96
CA VAL A 110 -22.40 -19.05 -3.96
C VAL A 110 -22.24 -18.38 -2.60
N ASP A 111 -21.02 -18.09 -2.19
CA ASP A 111 -20.75 -17.37 -0.95
C ASP A 111 -21.33 -15.96 -1.00
N ASP A 112 -21.08 -15.20 -2.08
CA ASP A 112 -21.62 -13.87 -2.29
C ASP A 112 -23.16 -13.86 -2.25
N MET A 113 -23.81 -14.84 -2.88
CA MET A 113 -25.27 -15.02 -2.81
C MET A 113 -25.75 -15.26 -1.38
N SER A 114 -25.12 -16.18 -0.67
CA SER A 114 -25.51 -16.58 0.68
C SER A 114 -25.33 -15.46 1.69
N MET A 115 -24.34 -14.61 1.47
CA MET A 115 -24.04 -13.44 2.31
C MET A 115 -24.81 -12.18 1.91
N GLY A 116 -25.59 -12.22 0.83
CA GLY A 116 -26.35 -11.08 0.33
C GLY A 116 -25.45 -9.93 -0.15
N ILE A 117 -24.33 -10.25 -0.79
CA ILE A 117 -23.41 -9.26 -1.36
C ILE A 117 -24.10 -8.49 -2.48
N THR A 118 -24.14 -7.18 -2.36
CA THR A 118 -24.79 -6.26 -3.30
C THR A 118 -23.82 -5.62 -4.28
N HIS A 119 -22.56 -5.44 -3.87
CA HIS A 119 -21.52 -4.80 -4.67
C HIS A 119 -20.21 -5.60 -4.59
N VAL A 120 -19.55 -5.80 -5.72
CA VAL A 120 -18.24 -6.45 -5.80
C VAL A 120 -17.24 -5.44 -6.32
N LEU A 121 -16.43 -4.91 -5.41
CA LEU A 121 -15.32 -3.98 -5.70
C LEU A 121 -14.01 -4.75 -5.63
N ARG A 122 -13.26 -4.77 -6.74
CA ARG A 122 -11.99 -5.53 -6.81
C ARG A 122 -11.06 -5.00 -7.89
N ALA A 123 -9.84 -5.51 -7.95
CA ALA A 123 -8.88 -5.11 -8.97
C ALA A 123 -9.34 -5.55 -10.38
N GLU A 124 -9.06 -4.73 -11.39
CA GLU A 124 -9.43 -4.94 -12.80
C GLU A 124 -8.90 -6.23 -13.42
N GLU A 125 -7.87 -6.85 -12.83
CA GLU A 125 -7.37 -8.16 -13.28
C GLU A 125 -8.41 -9.28 -13.20
N HIS A 126 -9.47 -9.08 -12.41
CA HIS A 126 -10.59 -10.00 -12.27
C HIS A 126 -11.74 -9.68 -13.24
N LEU A 127 -11.64 -8.65 -14.06
CA LEU A 127 -12.69 -8.27 -15.00
C LEU A 127 -13.05 -9.42 -15.95
N SER A 128 -12.08 -10.21 -16.41
CA SER A 128 -12.31 -11.38 -17.26
C SER A 128 -13.05 -12.54 -16.56
N ASN A 129 -13.13 -12.53 -15.23
CA ASN A 129 -13.94 -13.49 -14.47
C ASN A 129 -15.40 -13.06 -14.35
N THR A 130 -15.67 -11.77 -14.49
CA THR A 130 -16.99 -11.18 -14.23
C THR A 130 -18.09 -11.73 -15.14
N PRO A 131 -17.92 -11.87 -16.46
CA PRO A 131 -18.95 -12.48 -17.30
C PRO A 131 -19.28 -13.90 -16.89
N LYS A 132 -18.26 -14.69 -16.46
CA LYS A 132 -18.45 -16.07 -15.96
C LYS A 132 -19.27 -16.10 -14.68
N GLN A 133 -18.99 -15.17 -13.76
CA GLN A 133 -19.74 -15.04 -12.51
C GLN A 133 -21.15 -14.54 -12.77
N GLN A 134 -21.33 -13.52 -13.60
CA GLN A 134 -22.65 -12.99 -13.96
C GLN A 134 -23.56 -14.07 -14.59
N MET A 135 -23.02 -14.86 -15.53
CA MET A 135 -23.77 -16.00 -16.11
C MET A 135 -24.21 -17.01 -15.05
N MET A 136 -23.38 -17.28 -14.02
CA MET A 136 -23.75 -18.19 -12.94
C MET A 136 -24.84 -17.59 -12.03
N TRP A 137 -24.76 -16.28 -11.72
CA TRP A 137 -25.81 -15.59 -10.98
C TRP A 137 -27.17 -15.72 -11.69
N GLU A 138 -27.21 -15.42 -12.98
CA GLU A 138 -28.39 -15.51 -13.83
C GLU A 138 -28.93 -16.94 -13.93
N ALA A 139 -28.04 -17.93 -14.16
CA ALA A 139 -28.42 -19.33 -14.25
C ALA A 139 -28.96 -19.92 -12.94
N LEU A 140 -28.54 -19.37 -11.79
CA LEU A 140 -29.06 -19.72 -10.46
C LEU A 140 -30.34 -18.95 -10.11
N GLY A 141 -30.83 -18.08 -11.00
CA GLY A 141 -32.07 -17.33 -10.83
C GLY A 141 -31.96 -16.08 -9.97
N HIS A 142 -30.77 -15.52 -9.81
CA HIS A 142 -30.50 -14.33 -9.03
C HIS A 142 -30.00 -13.18 -9.90
N ALA A 143 -30.31 -11.94 -9.49
CA ALA A 143 -29.69 -10.77 -10.09
C ALA A 143 -28.22 -10.69 -9.68
N ALA A 144 -27.33 -10.41 -10.65
CA ALA A 144 -25.91 -10.20 -10.37
C ALA A 144 -25.69 -8.96 -9.49
N PRO A 145 -24.66 -8.92 -8.66
CA PRO A 145 -24.30 -7.74 -7.88
C PRO A 145 -23.84 -6.60 -8.80
N VAL A 146 -23.75 -5.41 -8.24
CA VAL A 146 -23.12 -4.27 -8.91
C VAL A 146 -21.62 -4.51 -8.97
N TRP A 147 -21.02 -4.38 -10.16
CA TRP A 147 -19.60 -4.58 -10.40
C TRP A 147 -18.84 -3.26 -10.39
N ALA A 148 -17.66 -3.26 -9.80
CA ALA A 148 -16.72 -2.13 -9.85
C ALA A 148 -15.28 -2.65 -9.89
N HIS A 149 -14.62 -2.47 -11.02
CA HIS A 149 -13.23 -2.91 -11.20
C HIS A 149 -12.27 -1.75 -11.09
N LEU A 150 -11.60 -1.68 -9.93
CA LEU A 150 -10.63 -0.64 -9.59
C LEU A 150 -9.35 -0.77 -10.43
N PRO A 151 -8.67 0.34 -10.76
CA PRO A 151 -7.44 0.32 -11.53
C PRO A 151 -6.33 -0.43 -10.81
N LEU A 152 -5.40 -0.99 -11.61
CA LEU A 152 -4.19 -1.59 -11.07
C LEU A 152 -3.28 -0.54 -10.44
N LEU A 153 -2.66 -0.90 -9.33
CA LEU A 153 -1.56 -0.14 -8.78
C LEU A 153 -0.26 -0.49 -9.51
N VAL A 154 0.44 0.54 -9.97
CA VAL A 154 1.70 0.41 -10.71
C VAL A 154 2.83 1.12 -10.00
N ASN A 155 4.06 0.62 -10.18
CA ASN A 155 5.28 1.23 -9.67
C ASN A 155 5.84 2.30 -10.63
N GLU A 156 7.00 2.88 -10.31
CA GLU A 156 7.69 3.89 -11.13
C GLU A 156 7.95 3.47 -12.59
N GLN A 157 8.15 2.15 -12.82
CA GLN A 157 8.34 1.60 -14.16
C GLN A 157 7.02 1.29 -14.88
N ARG A 158 5.89 1.75 -14.35
CA ARG A 158 4.54 1.47 -14.83
C ARG A 158 4.18 -0.02 -14.90
N LYS A 159 4.85 -0.85 -14.09
CA LYS A 159 4.55 -2.27 -13.93
C LYS A 159 3.68 -2.49 -12.72
N LYS A 160 2.76 -3.48 -12.81
CA LYS A 160 1.95 -3.92 -11.67
C LYS A 160 2.83 -4.17 -10.45
N ILE A 161 2.43 -3.61 -9.32
CA ILE A 161 3.09 -3.84 -8.02
C ILE A 161 3.01 -5.32 -7.66
N SER A 162 4.13 -5.90 -7.23
CA SER A 162 4.21 -7.31 -6.87
C SER A 162 4.99 -7.52 -5.57
N LYS A 163 4.51 -8.44 -4.72
CA LYS A 163 5.15 -8.81 -3.44
C LYS A 163 6.63 -9.22 -3.54
N ARG A 164 7.08 -9.64 -4.73
CA ARG A 164 8.46 -10.11 -4.93
C ARG A 164 9.45 -8.98 -5.21
N ARG A 165 8.98 -7.83 -5.69
CA ARG A 165 9.83 -6.74 -6.17
C ARG A 165 9.59 -5.42 -5.47
N ASP A 166 8.38 -5.23 -4.99
CA ASP A 166 7.93 -3.96 -4.45
C ASP A 166 7.56 -4.13 -2.98
N LYS A 167 7.73 -3.08 -2.20
CA LYS A 167 7.26 -3.01 -0.82
C LYS A 167 5.73 -2.88 -0.82
N VAL A 168 5.04 -3.92 -0.36
CA VAL A 168 3.57 -3.98 -0.40
C VAL A 168 2.91 -4.31 0.94
N ALA A 169 3.68 -4.78 1.93
CA ALA A 169 3.16 -5.10 3.25
C ALA A 169 3.01 -3.83 4.10
N LEU A 170 1.83 -3.58 4.65
CA LEU A 170 1.57 -2.41 5.50
C LEU A 170 2.44 -2.41 6.76
N GLU A 171 2.78 -3.59 7.27
CA GLU A 171 3.66 -3.77 8.41
C GLU A 171 5.03 -3.11 8.20
N GLN A 172 5.59 -3.20 6.99
CA GLN A 172 6.87 -2.58 6.66
C GLN A 172 6.81 -1.05 6.75
N TYR A 173 5.72 -0.44 6.28
CA TYR A 173 5.53 1.01 6.41
C TYR A 173 5.36 1.43 7.87
N ARG A 174 4.63 0.64 8.67
CA ARG A 174 4.50 0.89 10.10
C ARG A 174 5.85 0.81 10.80
N GLU A 175 6.67 -0.19 10.50
CA GLU A 175 8.02 -0.37 11.06
C GLU A 175 8.97 0.79 10.68
N GLU A 176 8.78 1.39 9.51
CA GLU A 176 9.50 2.59 9.07
C GLU A 176 8.94 3.90 9.65
N GLY A 177 7.85 3.85 10.41
CA GLY A 177 7.29 5.01 11.09
C GLY A 177 6.33 5.84 10.24
N TYR A 178 5.62 5.21 9.30
CA TYR A 178 4.47 5.83 8.65
C TYR A 178 3.25 5.78 9.57
N LEU A 179 2.55 6.92 9.67
CA LEU A 179 1.29 7.03 10.39
C LEU A 179 0.14 6.37 9.62
N ALA A 180 -0.77 5.70 10.32
CA ALA A 180 -1.91 5.04 9.71
C ALA A 180 -2.82 6.03 8.98
N GLU A 181 -3.06 7.21 9.57
CA GLU A 181 -3.89 8.27 9.01
C GLU A 181 -3.29 8.82 7.70
N ALA A 182 -1.97 8.98 7.65
CA ALA A 182 -1.26 9.40 6.43
C ALA A 182 -1.38 8.36 5.32
N MET A 183 -1.21 7.08 5.67
CA MET A 183 -1.37 5.97 4.73
C MET A 183 -2.78 5.90 4.18
N VAL A 184 -3.80 5.97 5.05
CA VAL A 184 -5.22 5.94 4.63
C VAL A 184 -5.53 7.11 3.71
N ASN A 185 -5.13 8.34 4.08
CA ASN A 185 -5.36 9.50 3.23
C ASN A 185 -4.66 9.35 1.86
N TYR A 186 -3.40 8.90 1.84
CA TYR A 186 -2.68 8.67 0.60
C TYR A 186 -3.36 7.60 -0.27
N LEU A 187 -3.78 6.47 0.31
CA LEU A 187 -4.47 5.41 -0.43
C LEU A 187 -5.77 5.90 -1.06
N MET A 188 -6.51 6.80 -0.41
CA MET A 188 -7.71 7.41 -0.96
C MET A 188 -7.44 8.23 -2.24
N THR A 189 -6.23 8.77 -2.40
CA THR A 189 -5.85 9.51 -3.63
C THR A 189 -5.45 8.60 -4.80
N LEU A 190 -5.38 7.28 -4.59
CA LEU A 190 -5.03 6.33 -5.63
C LEU A 190 -6.24 5.95 -6.48
N GLY A 191 -6.35 6.57 -7.64
CA GLY A 191 -7.46 6.35 -8.56
C GLY A 191 -8.69 7.23 -8.30
N TRP A 192 -8.67 8.05 -7.25
CA TRP A 192 -9.72 9.03 -6.97
C TRP A 192 -9.09 10.38 -6.61
N THR A 193 -9.75 11.47 -6.96
CA THR A 193 -9.27 12.83 -6.66
C THR A 193 -10.23 13.49 -5.67
N PRO A 194 -9.78 13.77 -4.43
CA PRO A 194 -10.60 14.49 -3.45
C PRO A 194 -10.99 15.89 -3.94
N LYS A 195 -12.14 16.39 -3.47
CA LYS A 195 -12.53 17.78 -3.67
C LYS A 195 -11.74 18.67 -2.72
N GLY A 196 -11.04 19.67 -3.26
CA GLY A 196 -10.19 20.60 -2.47
C GLY A 196 -8.77 20.10 -2.28
N GLU A 197 -8.27 20.11 -1.04
CA GLU A 197 -6.92 19.68 -0.73
C GLU A 197 -6.80 18.16 -0.71
N GLU A 198 -5.63 17.64 -1.09
CA GLU A 198 -5.40 16.18 -1.06
C GLU A 198 -5.24 15.65 0.36
N ILE A 199 -4.73 16.48 1.29
CA ILE A 199 -4.53 16.12 2.69
C ILE A 199 -5.67 16.70 3.53
N GLN A 200 -6.65 15.87 3.82
CA GLN A 200 -7.86 16.27 4.55
C GLN A 200 -8.34 15.14 5.48
N PRO A 201 -9.21 15.45 6.46
CA PRO A 201 -9.74 14.45 7.39
C PRO A 201 -10.54 13.36 6.66
N TRP A 202 -10.42 12.12 7.17
CA TRP A 202 -11.17 10.95 6.65
C TRP A 202 -12.65 11.23 6.45
N ALA A 203 -13.32 11.81 7.46
CA ALA A 203 -14.77 12.09 7.40
C ALA A 203 -15.18 12.99 6.23
N GLN A 204 -14.29 13.91 5.82
CA GLN A 204 -14.55 14.75 4.65
C GLN A 204 -14.40 13.95 3.37
N MET A 205 -13.33 13.15 3.24
CA MET A 205 -13.13 12.28 2.08
C MET A 205 -14.24 11.25 1.93
N GLU A 206 -14.68 10.65 3.05
CA GLU A 206 -15.80 9.70 3.07
C GLU A 206 -17.10 10.34 2.59
N GLY A 207 -17.38 11.57 3.02
CA GLY A 207 -18.57 12.32 2.59
C GLY A 207 -18.57 12.73 1.12
N ASP A 208 -17.39 12.93 0.54
CA ASP A 208 -17.22 13.36 -0.86
C ASP A 208 -17.02 12.19 -1.84
N PHE A 209 -16.71 10.99 -1.34
CA PHE A 209 -16.38 9.83 -2.17
C PHE A 209 -17.63 9.30 -2.89
N LEU A 210 -17.52 9.22 -4.22
CA LEU A 210 -18.45 8.48 -5.08
C LEU A 210 -17.66 7.44 -5.86
N LEU A 211 -18.19 6.22 -5.93
CA LEU A 211 -17.52 5.11 -6.61
C LEU A 211 -17.41 5.36 -8.13
N GLU A 212 -18.37 6.09 -8.69
CA GLU A 212 -18.41 6.48 -10.09
C GLU A 212 -17.33 7.51 -10.46
N ASP A 213 -16.78 8.22 -9.47
CA ASP A 213 -15.70 9.19 -9.68
C ASP A 213 -14.31 8.53 -9.70
N VAL A 214 -14.23 7.21 -9.49
CA VAL A 214 -12.96 6.48 -9.54
C VAL A 214 -12.44 6.42 -10.97
N ASN A 215 -11.21 6.86 -11.17
CA ASN A 215 -10.56 6.84 -12.47
C ASN A 215 -10.21 5.41 -12.88
N HIS A 216 -10.48 5.05 -14.14
CA HIS A 216 -10.16 3.72 -14.69
C HIS A 216 -8.68 3.52 -15.07
N SER A 217 -7.88 4.60 -15.11
CA SER A 217 -6.45 4.51 -15.47
C SER A 217 -5.61 3.93 -14.34
N PRO A 218 -4.55 3.16 -14.64
CA PRO A 218 -3.66 2.61 -13.61
C PRO A 218 -3.13 3.71 -12.67
N ALA A 219 -3.23 3.47 -11.36
CA ALA A 219 -2.81 4.41 -10.33
C ALA A 219 -1.33 4.18 -9.97
N PHE A 220 -0.52 5.23 -10.06
CA PHE A 220 0.89 5.17 -9.68
C PHE A 220 1.05 5.26 -8.17
N PHE A 221 1.69 4.24 -7.56
CA PHE A 221 2.04 4.25 -6.15
C PHE A 221 3.34 5.00 -5.94
N ASP A 222 3.22 6.30 -5.64
CA ASP A 222 4.32 7.23 -5.47
C ASP A 222 4.81 7.27 -4.01
N LEU A 223 5.96 6.66 -3.74
CA LEU A 223 6.57 6.64 -2.41
C LEU A 223 6.99 8.05 -1.93
N LYS A 224 7.36 8.94 -2.85
CA LYS A 224 7.73 10.32 -2.49
C LYS A 224 6.50 11.11 -2.04
N LYS A 225 5.38 10.93 -2.75
CA LYS A 225 4.10 11.53 -2.36
C LYS A 225 3.63 10.99 -1.01
N LEU A 226 3.71 9.66 -0.81
CA LEU A 226 3.37 9.05 0.49
C LEU A 226 4.24 9.61 1.62
N ALA A 227 5.55 9.74 1.41
CA ALA A 227 6.47 10.33 2.38
C ALA A 227 6.11 11.80 2.68
N ALA A 228 5.77 12.59 1.67
CA ALA A 228 5.31 13.97 1.86
C ALA A 228 4.03 14.03 2.69
N PHE A 229 3.04 13.18 2.40
CA PHE A 229 1.82 13.05 3.21
C PHE A 229 2.14 12.73 4.66
N ASN A 230 3.01 11.74 4.89
CA ASN A 230 3.40 11.34 6.23
C ASN A 230 4.07 12.49 7.01
N GLY A 231 4.99 13.20 6.38
CA GLY A 231 5.61 14.39 6.98
C GLY A 231 4.59 15.47 7.36
N GLU A 232 3.56 15.72 6.53
CA GLU A 232 2.48 16.65 6.86
C GLU A 232 1.65 16.18 8.08
N TYR A 233 1.34 14.90 8.16
CA TYR A 233 0.63 14.33 9.31
C TYR A 233 1.48 14.38 10.58
N ILE A 234 2.79 14.10 10.48
CA ILE A 234 3.72 14.25 11.61
C ILE A 234 3.72 15.71 12.11
N ARG A 235 3.81 16.69 11.22
CA ARG A 235 3.80 18.12 11.58
C ARG A 235 2.52 18.61 12.27
N LYS A 236 1.40 17.90 12.08
CA LYS A 236 0.11 18.20 12.74
C LYS A 236 0.02 17.66 14.17
N LEU A 237 0.90 16.76 14.59
CA LEU A 237 0.92 16.24 15.96
C LEU A 237 1.34 17.31 16.95
N THR A 238 0.80 17.27 18.20
CA THR A 238 1.39 18.05 19.29
C THR A 238 2.75 17.45 19.68
N PRO A 239 3.63 18.21 20.37
CA PRO A 239 4.90 17.66 20.87
C PRO A 239 4.73 16.36 21.67
N GLU A 240 3.70 16.28 22.51
CA GLU A 240 3.39 15.10 23.33
C GLU A 240 2.93 13.91 22.45
N GLN A 241 2.07 14.18 21.46
CA GLN A 241 1.62 13.16 20.50
C GLN A 241 2.80 12.66 19.67
N PHE A 242 3.69 13.58 19.24
CA PHE A 242 4.90 13.23 18.50
C PHE A 242 5.83 12.35 19.34
N LEU A 243 6.08 12.71 20.60
CA LEU A 243 6.86 11.90 21.54
C LEU A 243 6.26 10.48 21.65
N GLN A 244 4.96 10.38 21.92
CA GLN A 244 4.30 9.08 22.08
C GLN A 244 4.39 8.24 20.80
N ALA A 245 4.21 8.86 19.63
CA ALA A 245 4.33 8.20 18.36
C ALA A 245 5.76 7.70 18.08
N CYS A 246 6.79 8.48 18.44
CA CYS A 246 8.21 8.10 18.25
C CYS A 246 8.75 7.11 19.30
N ARG A 247 8.03 6.92 20.42
CA ARG A 247 8.51 6.13 21.58
C ARG A 247 9.06 4.74 21.23
N PRO A 248 8.46 3.95 20.34
CA PRO A 248 9.01 2.63 19.99
C PRO A 248 10.45 2.70 19.46
N TRP A 249 10.77 3.68 18.64
CA TRP A 249 12.10 3.86 18.05
C TRP A 249 13.06 4.54 19.03
N LEU A 250 12.59 5.51 19.84
CA LEU A 250 13.41 6.19 20.86
C LEU A 250 13.93 5.20 21.91
N LEU A 251 13.11 4.23 22.29
CA LEU A 251 13.47 3.23 23.32
C LEU A 251 14.09 1.95 22.73
N ALA A 252 14.24 1.84 21.41
CA ALA A 252 14.86 0.67 20.78
C ALA A 252 16.37 0.55 21.06
N GLY A 253 17.03 1.63 21.52
CA GLY A 253 18.46 1.65 21.83
C GLY A 253 19.38 1.56 20.59
N THR A 254 18.85 1.84 19.41
CA THR A 254 19.61 1.73 18.14
C THR A 254 20.43 2.97 17.81
N ALA A 255 19.95 4.14 18.18
CA ALA A 255 20.65 5.41 17.92
C ALA A 255 21.44 5.91 19.15
N PHE A 256 20.97 5.61 20.34
CA PHE A 256 21.58 5.94 21.64
C PHE A 256 21.11 4.94 22.71
N PRO A 257 21.79 4.82 23.87
CA PRO A 257 21.35 3.95 24.98
C PRO A 257 19.99 4.38 25.49
N ALA A 258 19.03 3.45 25.59
CA ALA A 258 17.63 3.75 25.95
C ALA A 258 17.50 4.34 27.37
N ASP A 259 18.42 4.03 28.29
CA ASP A 259 18.46 4.53 29.66
C ASP A 259 18.94 6.00 29.76
N ARG A 260 19.47 6.55 28.67
CA ARG A 260 19.87 7.97 28.57
C ARG A 260 18.75 8.86 28.04
N PHE A 261 17.69 8.27 27.54
CA PHE A 261 16.58 9.05 26.99
C PHE A 261 15.87 9.87 28.07
N ASP A 262 15.78 11.18 27.85
CA ASP A 262 15.04 12.11 28.71
C ASP A 262 13.87 12.74 27.93
N GLU A 263 12.65 12.48 28.41
CA GLU A 263 11.43 12.97 27.79
C GLU A 263 11.33 14.50 27.77
N ALA A 264 11.78 15.17 28.85
CA ALA A 264 11.71 16.63 28.94
C ALA A 264 12.62 17.29 27.89
N THR A 265 13.82 16.75 27.71
CA THR A 265 14.76 17.18 26.66
C THR A 265 14.16 16.96 25.26
N PHE A 266 13.57 15.78 25.01
CA PHE A 266 12.92 15.51 23.72
C PHE A 266 11.76 16.47 23.45
N LEU A 267 10.88 16.70 24.44
CA LEU A 267 9.74 17.63 24.30
C LEU A 267 10.20 19.06 24.01
N ALA A 268 11.27 19.51 24.66
CA ALA A 268 11.84 20.84 24.40
C ALA A 268 12.37 20.95 22.96
N MET A 269 12.88 19.85 22.40
CA MET A 269 13.39 19.80 21.03
C MET A 269 12.34 19.49 19.97
N ALA A 270 11.19 18.94 20.35
CA ALA A 270 10.14 18.50 19.42
C ALA A 270 9.77 19.57 18.36
N PRO A 271 9.57 20.86 18.68
CA PRO A 271 9.27 21.88 17.68
C PRO A 271 10.36 22.07 16.61
N HIS A 272 11.59 21.69 16.90
CA HIS A 272 12.74 21.84 16.00
C HIS A 272 13.03 20.59 15.17
N ILE A 273 12.70 19.41 15.68
CA ILE A 273 12.98 18.13 15.02
C ILE A 273 11.78 17.60 14.23
N GLN A 274 10.58 17.76 14.76
CA GLN A 274 9.34 17.29 14.13
C GLN A 274 9.17 17.76 12.66
N PRO A 275 9.44 19.05 12.31
CA PRO A 275 9.36 19.49 10.92
C PRO A 275 10.38 18.84 9.98
N ARG A 276 11.43 18.21 10.52
CA ARG A 276 12.50 17.55 9.77
C ARG A 276 12.26 16.06 9.57
N CYS A 277 11.37 15.46 10.36
CA CYS A 277 11.03 14.05 10.24
C CYS A 277 9.99 13.84 9.14
N VAL A 278 10.31 12.96 8.22
CA VAL A 278 9.39 12.45 7.20
C VAL A 278 8.74 11.15 7.69
N THR A 279 9.45 10.37 8.50
CA THR A 279 8.93 9.20 9.22
C THR A 279 9.29 9.30 10.71
N LEU A 280 8.52 8.60 11.55
CA LEU A 280 8.77 8.59 13.00
C LEU A 280 10.09 7.88 13.36
N ALA A 281 10.49 6.90 12.55
CA ALA A 281 11.73 6.16 12.73
C ALA A 281 13.00 7.04 12.54
N GLU A 282 12.89 8.20 11.91
CA GLU A 282 13.99 9.14 11.74
C GLU A 282 14.30 9.93 13.02
N ALA A 283 13.29 10.09 13.90
CA ALA A 283 13.42 10.94 15.08
C ALA A 283 14.63 10.61 15.99
N PRO A 284 14.93 9.33 16.33
CA PRO A 284 16.11 9.02 17.14
C PRO A 284 17.40 9.52 16.51
N GLY A 285 17.57 9.34 15.20
CA GLY A 285 18.77 9.79 14.48
C GLY A 285 18.90 11.31 14.36
N VAL A 286 17.81 12.07 14.56
CA VAL A 286 17.88 13.55 14.57
C VAL A 286 18.29 14.09 15.94
N VAL A 287 18.05 13.32 17.02
CA VAL A 287 18.28 13.78 18.43
C VAL A 287 19.39 13.03 19.15
N ASP A 288 20.02 12.04 18.55
CA ASP A 288 21.00 11.16 19.19
C ASP A 288 22.11 11.94 19.95
N PHE A 289 22.62 13.02 19.37
CA PHE A 289 23.66 13.85 19.94
C PHE A 289 23.27 14.46 21.32
N LEU A 290 21.98 14.53 21.66
CA LEU A 290 21.49 15.00 22.96
C LEU A 290 21.62 13.94 24.07
N PHE A 291 21.71 12.66 23.68
CA PHE A 291 21.67 11.50 24.57
C PHE A 291 22.95 10.66 24.52
N MET A 292 24.00 11.18 23.89
CA MET A 292 25.32 10.55 23.79
C MET A 292 26.40 11.45 24.41
N ASP A 293 27.46 10.86 24.94
CA ASP A 293 28.61 11.60 25.46
C ASP A 293 29.37 12.30 24.34
N GLU A 294 29.49 11.63 23.18
CA GLU A 294 30.11 12.14 21.97
C GLU A 294 29.21 11.91 20.78
N PRO A 295 29.06 12.90 19.89
CA PRO A 295 28.21 12.73 18.71
C PRO A 295 28.81 11.68 17.73
N VAL A 296 27.96 10.95 17.03
CA VAL A 296 28.40 10.11 15.92
C VAL A 296 28.79 11.00 14.74
N VAL A 297 30.06 10.98 14.39
CA VAL A 297 30.60 11.85 13.35
C VAL A 297 30.39 11.22 11.97
N ASP A 298 29.72 11.96 11.08
CA ASP A 298 29.72 11.70 9.65
C ASP A 298 31.06 12.22 9.08
N GLU A 299 31.95 11.30 8.73
CA GLU A 299 33.30 11.61 8.21
C GLU A 299 33.24 12.54 6.98
N ALA A 300 32.31 12.32 6.05
CA ALA A 300 32.17 13.15 4.86
C ALA A 300 31.72 14.59 5.21
N ALA A 301 30.79 14.72 6.15
CA ALA A 301 30.36 16.03 6.64
C ALA A 301 31.49 16.75 7.39
N TRP A 302 32.26 16.02 8.18
CA TRP A 302 33.41 16.54 8.91
C TRP A 302 34.51 17.03 7.95
N GLU A 303 34.98 16.17 7.06
CA GLU A 303 35.99 16.52 6.07
C GLU A 303 35.60 17.71 5.21
N LYS A 304 34.37 17.72 4.71
CA LYS A 304 33.85 18.81 3.90
C LYS A 304 33.82 20.14 4.67
N THR A 305 33.42 20.11 5.96
CA THR A 305 33.27 21.32 6.78
C THR A 305 34.63 21.87 7.21
N PHE A 306 35.53 20.99 7.66
CA PHE A 306 36.85 21.37 8.16
C PHE A 306 37.94 21.45 7.08
N ALA A 307 37.62 21.20 5.82
CA ALA A 307 38.44 21.57 4.68
C ALA A 307 38.57 23.09 4.50
N ALA A 308 37.60 23.87 5.01
CA ALA A 308 37.64 25.32 4.96
C ALA A 308 38.70 25.84 5.95
N PRO A 309 39.69 26.67 5.48
CA PRO A 309 40.81 27.11 6.30
C PRO A 309 40.44 27.82 7.61
N GLU A 310 39.29 28.51 7.59
CA GLU A 310 38.77 29.28 8.71
C GLU A 310 37.93 28.43 9.70
N ALA A 311 37.52 27.23 9.36
CA ALA A 311 36.58 26.44 10.17
C ALA A 311 37.11 26.14 11.59
N ALA A 312 38.37 25.78 11.71
CA ALA A 312 39.00 25.51 13.00
C ALA A 312 39.14 26.78 13.87
N ALA A 313 39.46 27.92 13.26
CA ALA A 313 39.55 29.21 13.96
C ALA A 313 38.18 29.67 14.43
N VAL A 314 37.14 29.57 13.57
CA VAL A 314 35.77 29.87 13.94
C VAL A 314 35.29 29.02 15.12
N LEU A 315 35.58 27.71 15.10
CA LEU A 315 35.20 26.83 16.20
C LEU A 315 35.93 27.21 17.51
N HIS A 316 37.24 27.50 17.43
CA HIS A 316 38.01 27.95 18.58
C HIS A 316 37.44 29.24 19.19
N ASP A 317 37.20 30.26 18.37
CA ASP A 317 36.64 31.56 18.83
C ASP A 317 35.23 31.36 19.38
N THR A 318 34.44 30.45 18.81
CA THR A 318 33.09 30.14 19.32
C THR A 318 33.17 29.52 20.72
N VAL A 319 34.09 28.59 20.97
CA VAL A 319 34.27 28.01 22.32
C VAL A 319 34.58 29.10 23.34
N ILE A 320 35.54 29.98 23.03
CA ILE A 320 35.92 31.09 23.93
C ILE A 320 34.74 32.00 24.19
N ALA A 321 34.03 32.42 23.15
CA ALA A 321 32.90 33.31 23.24
C ALA A 321 31.76 32.69 24.07
N TYR A 322 31.40 31.43 23.81
CA TYR A 322 30.33 30.73 24.51
C TYR A 322 30.64 30.53 26.01
N LEU A 323 31.87 30.21 26.35
CA LEU A 323 32.30 30.08 27.75
C LEU A 323 32.23 31.43 28.51
N SER A 324 32.29 32.56 27.80
CA SER A 324 32.23 33.90 28.36
C SER A 324 30.81 34.46 28.47
N LEU A 325 29.79 33.79 27.93
CA LEU A 325 28.42 34.26 27.99
C LEU A 325 27.84 34.15 29.41
N PRO A 326 27.14 35.17 29.87
CA PRO A 326 26.49 35.15 31.20
C PRO A 326 25.30 34.18 31.25
N GLY A 327 24.80 33.75 30.11
CA GLY A 327 23.71 32.79 29.97
C GLY A 327 23.59 32.28 28.56
N TRP A 328 23.15 31.04 28.42
CA TRP A 328 23.00 30.36 27.13
C TRP A 328 21.54 30.49 26.67
N THR A 329 21.26 31.52 25.89
CA THR A 329 20.00 31.67 25.16
C THR A 329 20.24 31.58 23.66
N ALA A 330 19.24 31.18 22.90
CA ALA A 330 19.37 31.09 21.44
C ALA A 330 19.82 32.41 20.80
N ASP A 331 19.31 33.55 21.30
CA ASP A 331 19.66 34.88 20.81
C ASP A 331 21.11 35.24 21.14
N ALA A 332 21.57 34.96 22.38
CA ALA A 332 22.95 35.25 22.81
C ALA A 332 23.95 34.40 22.02
N LEU A 333 23.67 33.10 21.83
CA LEU A 333 24.52 32.20 21.05
C LEU A 333 24.58 32.65 19.58
N LYS A 334 23.43 33.03 18.99
CA LYS A 334 23.35 33.52 17.62
C LYS A 334 24.12 34.83 17.44
N ALA A 335 23.90 35.82 18.31
CA ALA A 335 24.60 37.11 18.26
C ALA A 335 26.12 36.94 18.36
N SER A 336 26.58 36.01 19.21
CA SER A 336 27.99 35.66 19.34
C SER A 336 28.56 35.12 18.02
N LEU A 337 27.81 34.21 17.34
CA LEU A 337 28.23 33.67 16.05
C LEU A 337 28.20 34.72 14.92
N GLU A 338 27.27 35.66 14.94
CA GLU A 338 27.24 36.79 14.01
C GLU A 338 28.51 37.63 14.14
N THR A 339 28.88 38.00 15.38
CA THR A 339 30.10 38.76 15.67
C THR A 339 31.37 38.04 15.22
N ILE A 340 31.46 36.73 15.50
CA ILE A 340 32.60 35.88 15.05
C ILE A 340 32.65 35.81 13.52
N GLY A 341 31.49 35.61 12.88
CA GLY A 341 31.40 35.58 11.41
C GLY A 341 31.88 36.87 10.77
N GLU A 342 31.48 38.04 11.32
CA GLU A 342 31.97 39.35 10.85
C GLU A 342 33.48 39.48 10.98
N GLY A 343 34.05 39.00 12.10
CA GLY A 343 35.50 38.99 12.30
C GLY A 343 36.28 38.15 11.32
N HIS A 344 35.70 37.09 10.81
CA HIS A 344 36.27 36.17 9.78
C HIS A 344 35.81 36.47 8.36
N GLY A 345 34.98 37.51 8.15
CA GLY A 345 34.41 37.81 6.83
C GLY A 345 33.42 36.73 6.29
N LEU A 346 32.75 36.05 7.18
CA LEU A 346 31.85 34.95 6.88
C LEU A 346 30.37 35.32 7.10
N THR A 347 29.49 34.70 6.33
CA THR A 347 28.04 34.77 6.62
C THR A 347 27.68 33.87 7.81
N LEU A 348 26.62 34.16 8.54
CA LEU A 348 26.16 33.37 9.69
C LEU A 348 26.07 31.88 9.38
N GLY A 349 25.52 31.48 8.21
CA GLY A 349 25.43 30.08 7.83
C GLY A 349 26.78 29.36 7.70
N LYS A 350 27.83 30.08 7.23
CA LYS A 350 29.19 29.54 7.16
C LYS A 350 29.84 29.46 8.54
N THR A 351 29.54 30.41 9.41
CA THR A 351 30.02 30.43 10.81
C THR A 351 29.36 29.32 11.64
N GLN A 352 28.08 29.05 11.41
CA GLN A 352 27.34 27.99 12.10
C GLN A 352 27.78 26.58 11.70
N ALA A 353 28.23 26.37 10.46
CA ALA A 353 28.53 25.04 9.93
C ALA A 353 29.54 24.24 10.77
N PRO A 354 30.75 24.76 11.12
CA PRO A 354 31.71 24.03 11.94
C PRO A 354 31.18 23.75 13.36
N VAL A 355 30.42 24.68 13.95
CA VAL A 355 29.83 24.51 15.28
C VAL A 355 28.78 23.41 15.25
N ARG A 356 27.92 23.41 14.24
CA ARG A 356 26.89 22.39 14.07
C ARG A 356 27.50 20.99 13.94
N VAL A 357 28.48 20.85 13.04
CA VAL A 357 29.14 19.56 12.82
C VAL A 357 29.90 19.10 14.07
N ALA A 358 30.54 20.01 14.82
CA ALA A 358 31.21 19.65 16.06
C ALA A 358 30.21 19.19 17.16
N VAL A 359 29.01 19.78 17.24
CA VAL A 359 27.99 19.44 18.25
C VAL A 359 27.16 18.22 17.86
N THR A 360 26.79 18.10 16.60
CA THR A 360 25.85 17.07 16.16
C THR A 360 26.47 15.92 15.36
N GLY A 361 27.77 16.04 15.02
CA GLY A 361 28.48 15.10 14.14
C GLY A 361 28.12 15.21 12.65
N ARG A 362 27.19 16.09 12.27
CA ARG A 362 26.63 16.13 10.90
C ARG A 362 26.21 17.54 10.45
N THR A 363 25.84 17.69 9.17
CA THR A 363 25.45 19.00 8.57
C THR A 363 23.96 19.33 8.74
N VAL A 364 23.21 18.56 9.46
CA VAL A 364 21.74 18.70 9.60
C VAL A 364 21.32 19.92 10.39
#